data_37f65073a77eefb6696bcbe34b51ec83
#
_entry.id   37f65073a77eefb6696bcbe34b51ec83
#
_cell.length_a   1.000
_cell.length_b   1.000
_cell.length_c   1.000
_cell.angle_alpha   90.00
_cell.angle_beta   90.00
_cell.angle_gamma   90.00
#
_symmetry.space_group_name_H-M   'P 1'
#
loop_
_entity.id
_entity.type
_entity.pdbx_description
1 polymer ?
#
loop_
_entity_poly.entity_id
_entity_poly.type
_entity_poly.pdbx_seq_one_letter_code
_entity_poly.pdbx_strand_id
1 'polypeptide(L)'
;MYIPVDRETKFRLPVPNEDGDLREHRVVKCIASNREKIFMAIVTSDCVYIWLAYPHLLLCTLRISAGDVIERGTLNKAYWNYDSSHIVITTSRNNLLIYKVLVSSENCYNLIDPPDVHFRRSSQELFLRGPRPSLSLSPSIVVNLAASATCCVPLREELFVCLRNGFIHHISWDGQVRAEYSIRLSAVPFAHDQLQSKPEFVTDQTVHVVDAVYAPLVGGYCIVLSDGRAALLTSSDSRFHPNSILGVWALNMKDATCTDVNHKFRLLTFGCVNGDVAAYHLDDADGSLVQTFRVALKVQNGPDVANRVGNVSGIQVLTNGGAFVAVWSAKASTSNGSESRASQLPPTLAVFTPFGTQTWCSLESIIDGDGAPSVSYTSVDWGPEGYHLWLGRSDGLAILPMARSAALCNPIMVCLYAMLAYAAVDQDSVKTLVVAGLRGLAHCTLPAGRWKIFGNESHEASLMVTGGVMVWRGTVGTACYDVDSSREQLRFYPLSKKLDNHYASFHDLGCRVIMMSSRSDALVTFDIDGRIMMYHLWLKGDSGEDSHKVSDSTFSTHLK
;
A
#
# COMPACT_ATOMS: atom_id res chain seq x y z
N MET A 1 9.02 4.38 3.42
CA MET A 1 7.73 4.22 4.10
C MET A 1 6.65 4.75 3.16
N TYR A 2 5.48 4.15 3.12
CA TYR A 2 4.36 4.57 2.28
C TYR A 2 3.21 4.99 3.18
N ILE A 3 2.63 6.15 2.88
CA ILE A 3 1.48 6.73 3.59
C ILE A 3 0.52 7.34 2.57
N PRO A 4 -0.80 7.30 2.82
CA PRO A 4 -1.77 8.03 2.00
C PRO A 4 -1.52 9.54 2.08
N VAL A 5 -1.69 10.22 0.94
CA VAL A 5 -1.53 11.69 0.84
C VAL A 5 -2.85 12.39 0.57
N ASP A 6 -3.89 11.64 0.21
CA ASP A 6 -5.22 12.17 -0.09
C ASP A 6 -6.28 11.12 0.22
N ARG A 7 -7.55 11.47 0.06
CA ARG A 7 -8.69 10.56 0.20
C ARG A 7 -8.78 9.61 -0.98
N GLU A 8 -9.48 8.48 -0.76
CA GLU A 8 -9.79 7.53 -1.82
C GLU A 8 -10.58 8.19 -2.95
N THR A 9 -10.09 8.06 -4.18
CA THR A 9 -10.85 8.42 -5.38
C THR A 9 -11.67 7.22 -5.83
N LYS A 10 -13.00 7.34 -5.82
CA LYS A 10 -13.93 6.28 -6.20
C LYS A 10 -14.21 6.30 -7.68
N PHE A 11 -14.19 5.13 -8.31
CA PHE A 11 -14.51 4.92 -9.71
C PHE A 11 -15.73 4.01 -9.84
N ARG A 12 -16.70 4.44 -10.63
CA ARG A 12 -17.80 3.57 -11.06
C ARG A 12 -17.32 2.72 -12.24
N LEU A 13 -17.51 1.42 -12.15
CA LEU A 13 -17.20 0.53 -13.26
C LEU A 13 -18.34 0.64 -14.30
N PRO A 14 -18.04 0.91 -15.58
CA PRO A 14 -19.06 1.02 -16.60
C PRO A 14 -19.76 -0.32 -16.79
N VAL A 15 -21.08 -0.26 -16.92
CA VAL A 15 -21.90 -1.41 -17.30
C VAL A 15 -22.15 -1.32 -18.78
N PRO A 16 -21.64 -2.23 -19.63
CA PRO A 16 -22.07 -2.30 -21.01
C PRO A 16 -23.54 -2.77 -21.03
N ASN A 17 -24.50 -1.87 -21.16
CA ASN A 17 -25.92 -2.19 -21.15
C ASN A 17 -26.51 -2.20 -22.56
N GLU A 18 -27.32 -3.23 -22.79
CA GLU A 18 -28.38 -3.20 -23.79
C GLU A 18 -29.67 -2.54 -23.24
N ASP A 19 -29.86 -2.50 -21.91
CA ASP A 19 -31.04 -1.92 -21.24
C ASP A 19 -30.59 -1.02 -20.07
N GLY A 20 -30.67 0.24 -20.30
CA GLY A 20 -30.42 1.45 -19.51
C GLY A 20 -30.52 1.49 -17.97
N ASP A 21 -30.33 0.44 -17.20
CA ASP A 21 -30.39 0.48 -15.74
C ASP A 21 -29.00 0.52 -15.10
N LEU A 22 -28.56 1.74 -14.74
CA LEU A 22 -27.24 2.12 -14.21
C LEU A 22 -27.07 1.81 -12.71
N ARG A 23 -27.92 1.00 -12.08
CA ARG A 23 -28.08 1.05 -10.62
C ARG A 23 -27.37 -0.04 -9.83
N GLU A 24 -26.71 -1.01 -10.41
CA GLU A 24 -26.03 -2.03 -9.61
C GLU A 24 -24.56 -1.65 -9.36
N HIS A 25 -24.23 -1.41 -8.07
CA HIS A 25 -22.86 -1.36 -7.60
C HIS A 25 -22.21 -2.72 -7.84
N ARG A 26 -21.23 -2.80 -8.75
CA ARG A 26 -20.54 -4.04 -9.05
C ARG A 26 -19.46 -4.32 -8.02
N VAL A 27 -19.60 -5.43 -7.31
CA VAL A 27 -18.58 -5.92 -6.40
C VAL A 27 -17.33 -6.30 -7.19
N VAL A 28 -16.22 -5.67 -6.88
CA VAL A 28 -14.91 -6.07 -7.40
C VAL A 28 -14.49 -7.34 -6.67
N LYS A 29 -14.21 -8.42 -7.40
CA LYS A 29 -13.74 -9.68 -6.81
C LYS A 29 -12.23 -9.79 -6.74
N CYS A 30 -11.54 -9.25 -7.75
CA CYS A 30 -10.09 -9.34 -7.84
C CYS A 30 -9.53 -8.10 -8.56
N ILE A 31 -8.41 -7.63 -8.08
CA ILE A 31 -7.50 -6.72 -8.78
C ILE A 31 -6.19 -7.48 -9.00
N ALA A 32 -5.70 -7.45 -10.22
CA ALA A 32 -4.43 -8.09 -10.58
C ALA A 32 -3.64 -7.19 -11.52
N SER A 33 -2.47 -6.75 -11.08
CA SER A 33 -1.54 -6.02 -11.94
C SER A 33 -0.70 -6.97 -12.78
N ASN A 34 -0.29 -6.51 -13.96
CA ASN A 34 0.79 -7.17 -14.68
C ASN A 34 2.14 -6.93 -13.97
N ARG A 35 3.17 -7.63 -14.39
CA ARG A 35 4.50 -7.59 -13.75
C ARG A 35 5.09 -6.19 -13.66
N GLU A 36 4.97 -5.40 -14.72
CA GLU A 36 5.49 -4.04 -14.82
C GLU A 36 4.59 -3.01 -14.13
N LYS A 37 3.47 -3.43 -13.55
CA LYS A 37 2.46 -2.56 -12.93
C LYS A 37 1.88 -1.49 -13.87
N ILE A 38 1.92 -1.74 -15.19
CA ILE A 38 1.38 -0.84 -16.22
C ILE A 38 -0.12 -1.08 -16.40
N PHE A 39 -0.55 -2.35 -16.41
CA PHE A 39 -1.94 -2.75 -16.58
C PHE A 39 -2.51 -3.31 -15.29
N MET A 40 -3.74 -2.90 -14.98
CA MET A 40 -4.52 -3.38 -13.84
C MET A 40 -5.77 -4.08 -14.37
N ALA A 41 -5.90 -5.38 -14.11
CA ALA A 41 -7.12 -6.12 -14.39
C ALA A 41 -8.06 -6.07 -13.19
N ILE A 42 -9.29 -5.60 -13.42
CA ILE A 42 -10.34 -5.52 -12.41
C ILE A 42 -11.42 -6.55 -12.79
N VAL A 43 -11.67 -7.51 -11.92
CA VAL A 43 -12.61 -8.61 -12.18
C VAL A 43 -13.85 -8.44 -11.31
N THR A 44 -15.01 -8.51 -11.94
CA THR A 44 -16.33 -8.63 -11.30
C THR A 44 -16.92 -10.01 -11.59
N SER A 45 -18.17 -10.26 -11.27
CA SER A 45 -18.82 -11.56 -11.51
C SER A 45 -18.93 -11.92 -13.00
N ASP A 46 -19.07 -10.94 -13.88
CA ASP A 46 -19.38 -11.10 -15.30
C ASP A 46 -18.53 -10.22 -16.23
N CYS A 47 -17.68 -9.34 -15.69
CA CYS A 47 -16.85 -8.45 -16.48
C CYS A 47 -15.39 -8.44 -16.04
N VAL A 48 -14.52 -8.17 -17.01
CA VAL A 48 -13.09 -7.87 -16.82
C VAL A 48 -12.82 -6.49 -17.41
N TYR A 49 -12.23 -5.63 -16.62
CA TYR A 49 -11.80 -4.30 -17.03
C TYR A 49 -10.29 -4.22 -16.99
N ILE A 50 -9.67 -3.77 -18.05
CA ILE A 50 -8.23 -3.52 -18.09
C ILE A 50 -8.00 -2.01 -18.07
N TRP A 51 -7.31 -1.57 -17.04
CA TRP A 51 -6.96 -0.18 -16.83
C TRP A 51 -5.46 0.03 -17.07
N LEU A 52 -5.12 1.19 -17.61
CA LEU A 52 -3.77 1.72 -17.51
C LEU A 52 -3.58 2.23 -16.08
N ALA A 53 -2.51 1.79 -15.42
CA ALA A 53 -2.29 2.12 -14.01
C ALA A 53 -1.98 3.61 -13.78
N TYR A 54 -1.33 4.26 -14.76
CA TYR A 54 -1.11 5.69 -14.77
C TYR A 54 -0.91 6.23 -16.21
N PRO A 55 -1.65 7.30 -16.63
CA PRO A 55 -2.82 7.86 -15.96
C PRO A 55 -3.95 6.83 -15.86
N HIS A 56 -4.84 6.96 -14.86
CA HIS A 56 -5.90 5.96 -14.57
C HIS A 56 -6.95 5.93 -15.69
N LEU A 57 -6.70 5.15 -16.76
CA LEU A 57 -7.54 5.07 -17.94
C LEU A 57 -8.06 3.66 -18.15
N LEU A 58 -9.36 3.53 -18.41
CA LEU A 58 -9.95 2.28 -18.85
C LEU A 58 -9.58 2.03 -20.31
N LEU A 59 -8.90 0.92 -20.60
CA LEU A 59 -8.44 0.54 -21.94
C LEU A 59 -9.37 -0.47 -22.60
N CYS A 60 -9.91 -1.42 -21.84
CA CYS A 60 -10.72 -2.51 -22.36
C CYS A 60 -11.76 -2.96 -21.35
N THR A 61 -12.93 -3.31 -21.83
CA THR A 61 -13.97 -3.99 -21.06
C THR A 61 -14.39 -5.25 -21.80
N LEU A 62 -14.26 -6.40 -21.13
CA LEU A 62 -14.76 -7.67 -21.59
C LEU A 62 -15.95 -8.09 -20.74
N ARG A 63 -17.13 -8.21 -21.32
CA ARG A 63 -18.30 -8.79 -20.66
C ARG A 63 -18.51 -10.22 -21.16
N ILE A 64 -18.75 -11.12 -20.22
CA ILE A 64 -19.15 -12.49 -20.51
C ILE A 64 -20.66 -12.53 -20.66
N SER A 65 -21.16 -13.25 -21.67
CA SER A 65 -22.60 -13.40 -21.87
C SER A 65 -23.29 -14.11 -20.69
N ALA A 66 -24.57 -13.85 -20.47
CA ALA A 66 -25.34 -14.56 -19.45
C ALA A 66 -25.35 -16.09 -19.66
N GLY A 67 -25.35 -16.53 -20.91
CA GLY A 67 -25.20 -17.94 -21.28
C GLY A 67 -23.87 -18.54 -20.84
N ASP A 68 -22.77 -17.82 -21.10
CA ASP A 68 -21.43 -18.28 -20.67
C ASP A 68 -21.30 -18.28 -19.14
N VAL A 69 -21.91 -17.34 -18.41
CA VAL A 69 -21.92 -17.32 -16.95
C VAL A 69 -22.68 -18.56 -16.42
N ILE A 70 -23.78 -18.97 -17.06
CA ILE A 70 -24.53 -20.16 -16.69
C ILE A 70 -23.69 -21.42 -17.00
N GLU A 71 -23.02 -21.49 -18.13
CA GLU A 71 -22.23 -22.65 -18.55
C GLU A 71 -20.90 -22.75 -17.80
N ARG A 72 -20.13 -21.68 -17.74
CA ARG A 72 -18.73 -21.64 -17.27
C ARG A 72 -18.56 -21.10 -15.85
N GLY A 73 -19.62 -20.52 -15.27
CA GLY A 73 -19.61 -19.92 -13.94
C GLY A 73 -19.22 -18.44 -13.93
N THR A 74 -19.36 -17.82 -12.75
CA THR A 74 -18.94 -16.44 -12.54
C THR A 74 -17.43 -16.32 -12.47
N LEU A 75 -16.90 -15.17 -12.90
CA LEU A 75 -15.47 -14.87 -12.81
C LEU A 75 -15.04 -14.69 -11.36
N ASN A 76 -13.80 -15.07 -11.03
CA ASN A 76 -13.25 -14.97 -9.68
C ASN A 76 -11.95 -14.19 -9.64
N LYS A 77 -10.84 -14.78 -10.08
CA LYS A 77 -9.50 -14.18 -10.00
C LYS A 77 -8.87 -14.09 -11.39
N ALA A 78 -8.02 -13.10 -11.59
CA ALA A 78 -7.22 -12.95 -12.82
C ALA A 78 -5.73 -13.06 -12.51
N TYR A 79 -4.98 -13.58 -13.48
CA TYR A 79 -3.54 -13.76 -13.39
C TYR A 79 -2.90 -13.43 -14.75
N TRP A 80 -1.91 -12.54 -14.73
CA TRP A 80 -1.15 -12.18 -15.93
C TRP A 80 0.00 -13.13 -16.16
N ASN A 81 0.28 -13.45 -17.41
CA ASN A 81 1.54 -14.10 -17.70
C ASN A 81 2.73 -13.13 -17.60
N TYR A 82 3.93 -13.69 -17.63
CA TYR A 82 5.16 -12.95 -17.37
C TYR A 82 5.41 -11.77 -18.32
N ASP A 83 5.06 -11.90 -19.60
CA ASP A 83 5.25 -10.90 -20.66
C ASP A 83 3.99 -10.09 -20.99
N SER A 84 2.94 -10.26 -20.19
CA SER A 84 1.66 -9.58 -20.36
C SER A 84 0.91 -9.88 -21.67
N SER A 85 1.30 -10.91 -22.41
CA SER A 85 0.65 -11.32 -23.66
C SER A 85 -0.64 -12.13 -23.42
N HIS A 86 -0.79 -12.71 -22.24
CA HIS A 86 -1.97 -13.50 -21.87
C HIS A 86 -2.47 -13.13 -20.47
N ILE A 87 -3.76 -13.28 -20.27
CA ILE A 87 -4.40 -13.22 -18.96
C ILE A 87 -5.28 -14.44 -18.76
N VAL A 88 -5.20 -15.06 -17.61
CA VAL A 88 -6.02 -16.20 -17.21
C VAL A 88 -7.02 -15.74 -16.17
N ILE A 89 -8.25 -16.19 -16.30
CA ILE A 89 -9.33 -15.90 -15.37
C ILE A 89 -9.93 -17.21 -14.87
N THR A 90 -9.95 -17.38 -13.56
CA THR A 90 -10.60 -18.53 -12.92
C THR A 90 -12.10 -18.29 -12.81
N THR A 91 -12.89 -19.36 -12.87
CA THR A 91 -14.34 -19.29 -12.70
C THR A 91 -14.83 -20.11 -11.51
N SER A 92 -16.08 -19.88 -11.11
CA SER A 92 -16.73 -20.66 -10.05
C SER A 92 -17.08 -22.09 -10.45
N ARG A 93 -17.04 -22.44 -11.74
CA ARG A 93 -17.36 -23.77 -12.29
C ARG A 93 -16.15 -24.52 -12.85
N ASN A 94 -15.01 -24.44 -12.17
CA ASN A 94 -13.81 -25.21 -12.46
C ASN A 94 -13.21 -24.95 -13.85
N ASN A 95 -13.40 -23.77 -14.43
CA ASN A 95 -12.81 -23.41 -15.71
C ASN A 95 -11.70 -22.37 -15.53
N LEU A 96 -10.67 -22.49 -16.36
CA LEU A 96 -9.71 -21.43 -16.63
C LEU A 96 -9.99 -20.86 -18.03
N LEU A 97 -10.23 -19.57 -18.08
CA LEU A 97 -10.41 -18.85 -19.34
C LEU A 97 -9.11 -18.14 -19.68
N ILE A 98 -8.45 -18.55 -20.75
CA ILE A 98 -7.20 -17.92 -21.22
C ILE A 98 -7.54 -16.95 -22.34
N TYR A 99 -7.16 -15.69 -22.17
CA TYR A 99 -7.31 -14.64 -23.16
C TYR A 99 -5.94 -14.16 -23.62
N LYS A 100 -5.82 -13.95 -24.91
CA LYS A 100 -4.66 -13.29 -25.50
C LYS A 100 -4.86 -11.77 -25.42
N VAL A 101 -3.85 -11.08 -24.96
CA VAL A 101 -3.83 -9.61 -24.85
C VAL A 101 -3.24 -9.05 -26.13
N LEU A 102 -4.03 -8.32 -26.90
CA LEU A 102 -3.60 -7.66 -28.11
C LEU A 102 -3.46 -6.16 -27.84
N VAL A 103 -2.26 -5.66 -27.98
CA VAL A 103 -1.93 -4.24 -27.86
C VAL A 103 -1.66 -3.71 -29.26
N SER A 104 -2.47 -2.74 -29.72
CA SER A 104 -2.24 -2.08 -31.00
C SER A 104 -1.68 -0.68 -30.75
N SER A 105 -0.63 -0.35 -31.47
CA SER A 105 -0.06 1.00 -31.52
C SER A 105 -0.66 1.87 -32.63
N GLU A 106 -1.50 1.30 -33.51
CA GLU A 106 -2.11 2.01 -34.62
C GLU A 106 -3.33 2.81 -34.16
N ASN A 107 -3.20 4.09 -34.10
CA ASN A 107 -4.14 5.23 -34.17
C ASN A 107 -5.61 5.09 -33.70
N CYS A 108 -6.00 4.03 -33.01
CA CYS A 108 -7.37 3.84 -32.56
C CYS A 108 -7.53 4.15 -31.08
N TYR A 109 -7.92 5.40 -30.79
CA TYR A 109 -8.36 5.82 -29.47
C TYR A 109 -9.83 5.46 -29.28
N ASN A 110 -10.14 4.26 -28.88
CA ASN A 110 -11.42 3.95 -28.30
C ASN A 110 -11.34 4.15 -26.79
N LEU A 111 -11.21 5.41 -26.38
CA LEU A 111 -11.55 5.80 -25.01
C LEU A 111 -13.05 5.65 -24.89
N ILE A 112 -13.50 4.56 -24.27
CA ILE A 112 -14.85 4.46 -23.77
C ILE A 112 -14.85 5.32 -22.50
N ASP A 113 -15.10 6.62 -22.67
CA ASP A 113 -15.46 7.49 -21.54
C ASP A 113 -16.84 6.98 -21.07
N PRO A 114 -16.97 6.42 -19.86
CA PRO A 114 -18.29 6.10 -19.34
C PRO A 114 -19.10 7.40 -19.29
N PRO A 115 -20.35 7.41 -19.75
CA PRO A 115 -21.14 8.63 -19.91
C PRO A 115 -21.34 9.46 -18.63
N ASP A 116 -21.07 8.86 -17.45
CA ASP A 116 -21.31 9.49 -16.14
C ASP A 116 -20.04 9.82 -15.34
N VAL A 117 -18.85 9.60 -15.90
CA VAL A 117 -17.60 9.91 -15.21
C VAL A 117 -16.95 11.12 -15.85
N HIS A 118 -17.19 12.29 -15.26
CA HIS A 118 -16.40 13.48 -15.58
C HIS A 118 -14.97 13.29 -15.01
N PHE A 119 -14.09 12.67 -15.80
CA PHE A 119 -12.67 12.70 -15.50
C PHE A 119 -12.20 14.15 -15.58
N ARG A 120 -11.77 14.72 -14.45
CA ARG A 120 -10.88 15.87 -14.49
C ARG A 120 -9.56 15.35 -15.06
N ARG A 121 -9.39 15.51 -16.36
CA ARG A 121 -8.12 15.22 -17.03
C ARG A 121 -7.05 16.05 -16.34
N SER A 122 -6.08 15.40 -15.74
CA SER A 122 -4.94 16.11 -15.16
C SER A 122 -4.23 16.86 -16.30
N SER A 123 -3.59 17.98 -15.99
CA SER A 123 -2.82 18.73 -16.99
C SER A 123 -1.72 17.87 -17.63
N GLN A 124 -1.26 16.81 -16.95
CA GLN A 124 -0.30 15.83 -17.49
C GLN A 124 -0.91 14.98 -18.62
N GLU A 125 -2.20 14.64 -18.57
CA GLU A 125 -2.87 13.90 -19.64
C GLU A 125 -2.94 14.71 -20.94
N LEU A 126 -3.02 16.04 -20.86
CA LEU A 126 -3.00 16.94 -22.00
C LEU A 126 -1.65 17.01 -22.71
N PHE A 127 -0.57 16.65 -22.00
CA PHE A 127 0.81 16.65 -22.53
C PHE A 127 1.28 15.28 -23.05
N LEU A 128 0.50 14.22 -22.88
CA LEU A 128 0.78 12.92 -23.50
C LEU A 128 0.54 13.01 -25.03
N ARG A 129 1.57 13.43 -25.76
CA ARG A 129 1.54 13.64 -27.23
C ARG A 129 1.71 12.33 -28.04
N GLY A 130 1.71 11.18 -27.41
CA GLY A 130 1.86 9.89 -28.09
C GLY A 130 0.53 9.20 -28.39
N PRO A 131 0.47 8.29 -29.38
CA PRO A 131 -0.67 7.44 -29.57
C PRO A 131 -0.87 6.59 -28.32
N ARG A 132 -2.08 6.57 -27.79
CA ARG A 132 -2.43 5.74 -26.62
C ARG A 132 -2.56 4.29 -27.09
N PRO A 133 -2.03 3.32 -26.36
CA PRO A 133 -2.22 1.93 -26.74
C PRO A 133 -3.71 1.56 -26.65
N SER A 134 -4.26 1.02 -27.72
CA SER A 134 -5.52 0.30 -27.64
C SER A 134 -5.25 -1.13 -27.21
N LEU A 135 -6.05 -1.65 -26.28
CA LEU A 135 -5.92 -3.00 -25.77
C LEU A 135 -7.23 -3.76 -26.00
N SER A 136 -7.12 -5.00 -26.49
CA SER A 136 -8.26 -5.89 -26.59
C SER A 136 -7.91 -7.28 -26.03
N LEU A 137 -8.94 -7.97 -25.51
CA LEU A 137 -8.84 -9.34 -25.02
C LEU A 137 -9.50 -10.26 -26.04
N SER A 138 -8.73 -11.15 -26.65
CA SER A 138 -9.22 -12.17 -27.57
C SER A 138 -9.30 -13.50 -26.84
N PRO A 139 -10.47 -14.21 -26.85
CA PRO A 139 -10.57 -15.53 -26.24
C PRO A 139 -9.63 -16.49 -26.96
N SER A 140 -8.85 -17.24 -26.20
CA SER A 140 -7.90 -18.21 -26.72
C SER A 140 -8.36 -19.63 -26.43
N ILE A 141 -8.41 -19.99 -25.13
CA ILE A 141 -8.64 -21.37 -24.71
C ILE A 141 -9.50 -21.38 -23.44
N VAL A 142 -10.32 -22.42 -23.31
CA VAL A 142 -11.02 -22.78 -22.08
C VAL A 142 -10.48 -24.11 -21.59
N VAL A 143 -9.91 -24.14 -20.40
CA VAL A 143 -9.40 -25.35 -19.75
C VAL A 143 -10.37 -25.77 -18.68
N ASN A 144 -10.91 -26.99 -18.80
CA ASN A 144 -11.78 -27.60 -17.79
C ASN A 144 -10.92 -28.32 -16.76
N LEU A 145 -11.10 -27.98 -15.50
CA LEU A 145 -10.38 -28.57 -14.37
C LEU A 145 -11.20 -29.65 -13.70
N ALA A 146 -10.53 -30.65 -13.11
CA ALA A 146 -11.18 -31.71 -12.33
C ALA A 146 -11.81 -31.20 -11.02
N ALA A 147 -11.36 -30.06 -10.49
CA ALA A 147 -11.88 -29.39 -9.31
C ALA A 147 -11.66 -27.89 -9.43
N SER A 148 -12.29 -27.08 -8.55
CA SER A 148 -12.12 -25.64 -8.57
C SER A 148 -10.67 -25.23 -8.25
N ALA A 149 -10.16 -24.29 -9.03
CA ALA A 149 -8.88 -23.66 -8.74
C ALA A 149 -9.04 -22.75 -7.50
N THR A 150 -8.18 -22.94 -6.52
CA THR A 150 -8.11 -22.12 -5.30
C THR A 150 -7.19 -20.91 -5.49
N CYS A 151 -6.04 -21.16 -6.09
CA CYS A 151 -5.09 -20.12 -6.52
C CYS A 151 -4.30 -20.59 -7.75
N CYS A 152 -3.73 -19.62 -8.45
CA CYS A 152 -2.80 -19.88 -9.55
C CYS A 152 -1.57 -19.00 -9.36
N VAL A 153 -0.40 -19.53 -9.71
CA VAL A 153 0.85 -18.78 -9.74
C VAL A 153 1.34 -18.72 -11.19
N PRO A 154 1.35 -17.53 -11.80
CA PRO A 154 1.83 -17.39 -13.16
C PRO A 154 3.36 -17.48 -13.20
N LEU A 155 3.86 -18.36 -14.04
CA LEU A 155 5.27 -18.52 -14.37
C LEU A 155 5.51 -18.06 -15.81
N ARG A 156 6.75 -18.04 -16.22
CA ARG A 156 7.11 -17.58 -17.56
C ARG A 156 6.47 -18.42 -18.68
N GLU A 157 6.50 -19.73 -18.57
CA GLU A 157 6.07 -20.64 -19.61
C GLU A 157 4.76 -21.38 -19.28
N GLU A 158 4.34 -21.34 -18.03
CA GLU A 158 3.21 -22.11 -17.53
C GLU A 158 2.55 -21.48 -16.30
N LEU A 159 1.42 -22.04 -15.93
CA LEU A 159 0.67 -21.75 -14.71
C LEU A 159 0.83 -22.91 -13.72
N PHE A 160 1.17 -22.59 -12.48
CA PHE A 160 1.07 -23.49 -11.36
C PHE A 160 -0.33 -23.32 -10.74
N VAL A 161 -1.20 -24.32 -10.90
CA VAL A 161 -2.63 -24.23 -10.56
C VAL A 161 -2.94 -25.17 -9.41
N CYS A 162 -3.33 -24.61 -8.27
CA CYS A 162 -3.74 -25.37 -7.09
C CYS A 162 -5.24 -25.65 -7.14
N LEU A 163 -5.61 -26.90 -6.91
CA LEU A 163 -7.00 -27.36 -6.94
C LEU A 163 -7.51 -27.74 -5.56
N ARG A 164 -8.81 -27.57 -5.37
CA ARG A 164 -9.50 -27.91 -4.11
C ARG A 164 -9.47 -29.39 -3.71
N ASN A 165 -9.17 -30.27 -4.66
CA ASN A 165 -9.00 -31.72 -4.41
C ASN A 165 -7.56 -32.12 -4.00
N GLY A 166 -6.71 -31.15 -3.68
CA GLY A 166 -5.32 -31.38 -3.25
C GLY A 166 -4.33 -31.69 -4.38
N PHE A 167 -4.74 -31.56 -5.64
CA PHE A 167 -3.82 -31.62 -6.78
C PHE A 167 -3.28 -30.24 -7.14
N ILE A 168 -2.06 -30.21 -7.62
CA ILE A 168 -1.40 -29.05 -8.19
C ILE A 168 -0.99 -29.42 -9.61
N HIS A 169 -1.45 -28.66 -10.58
CA HIS A 169 -1.16 -28.90 -11.99
C HIS A 169 -0.28 -27.80 -12.58
N HIS A 170 0.62 -28.20 -13.46
CA HIS A 170 1.35 -27.31 -14.35
C HIS A 170 0.59 -27.26 -15.67
N ILE A 171 0.13 -26.08 -16.06
CA ILE A 171 -0.67 -25.84 -17.27
C ILE A 171 0.06 -24.81 -18.13
N SER A 172 0.41 -25.16 -19.34
CA SER A 172 1.04 -24.23 -20.27
C SER A 172 0.07 -23.13 -20.73
N TRP A 173 0.58 -22.02 -21.23
CA TRP A 173 -0.26 -20.88 -21.68
C TRP A 173 -1.11 -21.21 -22.93
N ASP A 174 -0.84 -22.34 -23.59
CA ASP A 174 -1.68 -22.93 -24.65
C ASP A 174 -2.74 -23.92 -24.10
N GLY A 175 -2.91 -23.99 -22.79
CA GLY A 175 -3.96 -24.74 -22.09
C GLY A 175 -3.67 -26.23 -21.90
N GLN A 176 -2.46 -26.71 -22.20
CA GLN A 176 -2.12 -28.13 -22.03
C GLN A 176 -1.71 -28.41 -20.59
N VAL A 177 -2.34 -29.41 -19.99
CA VAL A 177 -1.97 -29.91 -18.65
C VAL A 177 -0.76 -30.83 -18.80
N ARG A 178 0.33 -30.51 -18.14
CA ARG A 178 1.53 -31.34 -18.08
C ARG A 178 1.38 -32.40 -16.99
N ALA A 179 0.82 -33.53 -17.33
CA ALA A 179 0.48 -34.60 -16.38
C ALA A 179 1.70 -35.12 -15.60
N GLU A 180 2.87 -35.16 -16.22
CA GLU A 180 4.15 -35.58 -15.63
C GLU A 180 4.63 -34.71 -14.47
N TYR A 181 4.20 -33.44 -14.44
CA TYR A 181 4.51 -32.48 -13.38
C TYR A 181 3.35 -32.27 -12.40
N SER A 182 2.28 -33.06 -12.49
CA SER A 182 1.15 -32.99 -11.58
C SER A 182 1.55 -33.49 -10.19
N ILE A 183 1.38 -32.64 -9.19
CA ILE A 183 1.75 -32.90 -7.80
C ILE A 183 0.48 -33.23 -7.01
N ARG A 184 0.52 -34.27 -6.20
CA ARG A 184 -0.50 -34.53 -5.20
C ARG A 184 0.03 -34.08 -3.83
N LEU A 185 -0.63 -33.17 -3.17
CA LEU A 185 -0.16 -32.59 -1.90
C LEU A 185 0.11 -33.66 -0.82
N SER A 186 -0.73 -34.69 -0.74
CA SER A 186 -0.54 -35.80 0.19
C SER A 186 0.67 -36.70 -0.11
N ALA A 187 1.29 -36.57 -1.27
CA ALA A 187 2.50 -37.30 -1.64
C ALA A 187 3.77 -36.45 -1.43
N VAL A 188 3.64 -35.18 -1.13
CA VAL A 188 4.76 -34.28 -0.85
C VAL A 188 5.29 -34.56 0.55
N PRO A 189 6.60 -34.85 0.72
CA PRO A 189 7.23 -34.93 2.04
C PRO A 189 7.40 -33.52 2.61
N PHE A 190 6.99 -33.32 3.87
CA PHE A 190 7.18 -32.07 4.61
C PHE A 190 8.11 -32.29 5.80
N ALA A 191 9.00 -31.34 6.07
CA ALA A 191 9.95 -31.38 7.15
C ALA A 191 9.99 -30.02 7.90
N HIS A 192 10.61 -29.98 9.08
CA HIS A 192 10.82 -28.73 9.81
C HIS A 192 12.10 -27.99 9.35
N ASP A 193 13.02 -28.70 8.77
CA ASP A 193 14.28 -28.20 8.18
C ASP A 193 14.64 -29.03 6.93
N GLN A 194 15.62 -28.58 6.17
CA GLN A 194 16.04 -29.27 4.94
C GLN A 194 17.11 -30.34 5.15
N LEU A 195 17.71 -30.43 6.35
CA LEU A 195 18.91 -31.26 6.57
C LEU A 195 18.68 -32.47 7.48
N GLN A 196 17.93 -32.34 8.56
CA GLN A 196 17.94 -33.32 9.65
C GLN A 196 16.56 -33.89 10.03
N SER A 197 15.47 -33.18 9.73
CA SER A 197 14.13 -33.59 10.11
C SER A 197 13.62 -34.76 9.28
N LYS A 198 12.95 -35.72 9.95
CA LYS A 198 12.22 -36.77 9.25
C LYS A 198 11.03 -36.16 8.53
N PRO A 199 10.83 -36.47 7.25
CA PRO A 199 9.69 -35.95 6.51
C PRO A 199 8.37 -36.55 7.02
N GLU A 200 7.36 -35.70 7.07
CA GLU A 200 5.96 -36.05 7.37
C GLU A 200 5.10 -35.84 6.13
N PHE A 201 3.98 -36.53 6.05
CA PHE A 201 3.05 -36.38 4.94
C PHE A 201 1.73 -35.82 5.44
N VAL A 202 1.05 -35.03 4.60
CA VAL A 202 -0.31 -34.57 4.85
C VAL A 202 -1.26 -35.77 4.72
N THR A 203 -1.72 -36.30 5.83
CA THR A 203 -2.58 -37.52 5.87
C THR A 203 -4.03 -37.25 5.48
N ASP A 204 -4.52 -36.05 5.81
CA ASP A 204 -5.89 -35.63 5.48
C ASP A 204 -5.98 -35.25 3.99
N GLN A 205 -6.72 -36.03 3.23
CA GLN A 205 -6.91 -35.81 1.79
C GLN A 205 -7.80 -34.62 1.45
N THR A 206 -8.48 -34.04 2.41
CA THR A 206 -9.31 -32.83 2.22
C THR A 206 -8.49 -31.55 2.26
N VAL A 207 -7.27 -31.63 2.79
CA VAL A 207 -6.34 -30.50 2.84
C VAL A 207 -5.83 -30.16 1.43
N HIS A 208 -5.92 -28.91 1.11
CA HIS A 208 -5.51 -28.36 -0.19
C HIS A 208 -4.83 -27.00 -0.01
N VAL A 209 -4.13 -26.54 -1.02
CA VAL A 209 -3.52 -25.20 -1.04
C VAL A 209 -4.61 -24.16 -1.27
N VAL A 210 -4.72 -23.17 -0.39
CA VAL A 210 -5.68 -22.04 -0.51
C VAL A 210 -5.05 -20.81 -1.12
N ASP A 211 -3.75 -20.61 -0.87
CA ASP A 211 -3.00 -19.50 -1.44
C ASP A 211 -1.55 -19.90 -1.70
N ALA A 212 -0.94 -19.35 -2.75
CA ALA A 212 0.42 -19.66 -3.14
C ALA A 212 1.08 -18.50 -3.89
N VAL A 213 2.36 -18.27 -3.63
CA VAL A 213 3.18 -17.27 -4.31
C VAL A 213 4.56 -17.84 -4.63
N TYR A 214 5.07 -17.56 -5.83
CA TYR A 214 6.41 -17.98 -6.20
C TYR A 214 7.48 -17.08 -5.58
N ALA A 215 8.43 -17.70 -4.90
CA ALA A 215 9.52 -17.04 -4.18
C ALA A 215 10.90 -17.45 -4.73
N PRO A 216 11.29 -16.96 -5.93
CA PRO A 216 12.52 -17.40 -6.60
C PRO A 216 13.80 -17.16 -5.79
N LEU A 217 13.85 -16.12 -4.96
CA LEU A 217 15.02 -15.80 -4.13
C LEU A 217 15.21 -16.72 -2.91
N VAL A 218 14.17 -17.49 -2.56
CA VAL A 218 14.24 -18.55 -1.54
C VAL A 218 14.06 -19.95 -2.16
N GLY A 219 13.99 -20.03 -3.50
CA GLY A 219 14.04 -21.28 -4.24
C GLY A 219 12.76 -22.09 -4.25
N GLY A 220 11.55 -21.48 -4.14
CA GLY A 220 10.34 -22.27 -4.08
C GLY A 220 9.02 -21.53 -4.16
N TYR A 221 7.95 -22.20 -3.74
CA TYR A 221 6.61 -21.65 -3.63
C TYR A 221 6.22 -21.54 -2.16
N CYS A 222 5.93 -20.33 -1.71
CA CYS A 222 5.29 -20.12 -0.43
C CYS A 222 3.82 -20.52 -0.55
N ILE A 223 3.34 -21.42 0.30
CA ILE A 223 1.97 -21.96 0.27
C ILE A 223 1.29 -21.85 1.63
N VAL A 224 -0.02 -21.67 1.59
CA VAL A 224 -0.92 -21.77 2.73
C VAL A 224 -1.92 -22.89 2.48
N LEU A 225 -2.12 -23.74 3.47
CA LEU A 225 -3.02 -24.87 3.41
C LEU A 225 -4.38 -24.54 4.03
N SER A 226 -5.41 -25.27 3.64
CA SER A 226 -6.78 -25.09 4.15
C SER A 226 -6.96 -25.36 5.64
N ASP A 227 -6.01 -26.05 6.26
CA ASP A 227 -5.96 -26.32 7.71
C ASP A 227 -5.19 -25.24 8.50
N GLY A 228 -4.74 -24.17 7.83
CA GLY A 228 -4.03 -23.05 8.44
C GLY A 228 -2.52 -23.23 8.57
N ARG A 229 -1.96 -24.38 8.20
CA ARG A 229 -0.51 -24.54 8.11
C ARG A 229 0.04 -23.80 6.90
N ALA A 230 1.29 -23.37 7.01
CA ALA A 230 2.02 -22.73 5.91
C ALA A 230 3.37 -23.40 5.70
N ALA A 231 3.84 -23.40 4.47
CA ALA A 231 5.12 -24.04 4.12
C ALA A 231 5.77 -23.36 2.90
N LEU A 232 7.06 -23.64 2.73
CA LEU A 232 7.80 -23.39 1.50
C LEU A 232 7.99 -24.71 0.76
N LEU A 233 7.46 -24.85 -0.45
CA LEU A 233 7.77 -25.96 -1.34
C LEU A 233 9.07 -25.64 -2.08
N THR A 234 10.09 -26.42 -1.86
CA THR A 234 11.39 -26.36 -2.53
C THR A 234 11.57 -27.56 -3.44
N SER A 235 12.42 -27.46 -4.42
CA SER A 235 12.77 -28.59 -5.28
C SER A 235 14.25 -28.59 -5.61
N SER A 236 14.84 -29.80 -5.68
CA SER A 236 16.20 -29.98 -6.19
C SER A 236 16.27 -29.88 -7.72
N ASP A 237 15.12 -29.95 -8.40
CA ASP A 237 14.98 -29.75 -9.85
C ASP A 237 14.33 -28.40 -10.16
N SER A 238 14.89 -27.68 -11.13
CA SER A 238 14.39 -26.38 -11.59
C SER A 238 12.96 -26.40 -12.15
N ARG A 239 12.48 -27.59 -12.57
CA ARG A 239 11.12 -27.79 -13.11
C ARG A 239 10.12 -28.28 -12.07
N PHE A 240 10.50 -28.41 -10.79
CA PHE A 240 9.61 -28.91 -9.73
C PHE A 240 8.97 -30.27 -10.06
N HIS A 241 9.81 -31.23 -10.50
CA HIS A 241 9.31 -32.59 -10.73
C HIS A 241 8.75 -33.18 -9.41
N PRO A 242 7.59 -33.86 -9.40
CA PRO A 242 6.92 -34.34 -8.18
C PRO A 242 7.82 -35.10 -7.20
N ASN A 243 8.78 -35.86 -7.70
CA ASN A 243 9.70 -36.67 -6.88
C ASN A 243 10.88 -35.87 -6.28
N SER A 244 11.04 -34.61 -6.67
CA SER A 244 12.15 -33.74 -6.22
C SER A 244 11.69 -32.67 -5.21
N ILE A 245 10.40 -32.64 -4.85
CA ILE A 245 9.79 -31.61 -4.03
C ILE A 245 9.91 -31.98 -2.56
N LEU A 246 10.29 -30.98 -1.75
CA LEU A 246 10.27 -31.01 -0.30
C LEU A 246 9.51 -29.78 0.21
N GLY A 247 8.58 -29.99 1.13
CA GLY A 247 7.93 -28.91 1.87
C GLY A 247 8.66 -28.61 3.17
N VAL A 248 8.90 -27.33 3.47
CA VAL A 248 9.44 -26.89 4.76
C VAL A 248 8.36 -26.13 5.51
N TRP A 249 7.98 -26.64 6.68
CA TRP A 249 6.94 -26.02 7.50
C TRP A 249 7.38 -24.67 8.07
N ALA A 250 6.51 -23.66 8.00
CA ALA A 250 6.65 -22.45 8.82
C ALA A 250 6.42 -22.82 10.29
N LEU A 251 7.47 -22.69 11.10
CA LEU A 251 7.47 -23.17 12.48
C LEU A 251 6.34 -22.52 13.31
N ASN A 252 5.53 -23.34 13.96
CA ASN A 252 4.38 -22.93 14.80
C ASN A 252 3.24 -22.19 14.06
N MET A 253 3.22 -22.15 12.72
CA MET A 253 2.11 -21.58 11.95
C MET A 253 0.97 -22.60 11.80
N LYS A 254 -0.22 -22.25 12.31
CA LYS A 254 -1.44 -23.10 12.26
C LYS A 254 -2.72 -22.33 11.93
N ASP A 255 -2.61 -21.04 11.68
CA ASP A 255 -3.72 -20.12 11.51
C ASP A 255 -3.56 -19.20 10.28
N ALA A 256 -2.72 -19.59 9.32
CA ALA A 256 -2.51 -18.84 8.09
C ALA A 256 -3.75 -18.86 7.18
N THR A 257 -4.04 -17.74 6.52
CA THR A 257 -5.17 -17.55 5.60
C THR A 257 -4.75 -17.16 4.20
N CYS A 258 -3.69 -16.39 4.07
CA CYS A 258 -3.15 -15.87 2.81
C CYS A 258 -1.64 -15.65 2.93
N THR A 259 -0.98 -15.47 1.80
CA THR A 259 0.48 -15.25 1.78
C THR A 259 0.87 -14.28 0.68
N ASP A 260 1.98 -13.58 0.90
CA ASP A 260 2.74 -12.89 -0.14
C ASP A 260 4.22 -12.85 0.24
N VAL A 261 5.08 -12.58 -0.73
CA VAL A 261 6.53 -12.69 -0.57
C VAL A 261 7.21 -11.34 -0.73
N ASN A 262 7.98 -10.96 0.28
CA ASN A 262 8.87 -9.83 0.21
C ASN A 262 10.21 -10.24 -0.43
N HIS A 263 10.30 -10.09 -1.74
CA HIS A 263 11.49 -10.46 -2.50
C HIS A 263 12.74 -9.70 -2.09
N LYS A 264 12.60 -8.43 -1.71
CA LYS A 264 13.74 -7.58 -1.33
C LYS A 264 14.45 -8.06 -0.07
N PHE A 265 13.68 -8.52 0.91
CA PHE A 265 14.20 -8.95 2.21
C PHE A 265 14.09 -10.47 2.43
N ARG A 266 13.68 -11.23 1.42
CA ARG A 266 13.48 -12.69 1.46
C ARG A 266 12.55 -13.14 2.60
N LEU A 267 11.49 -12.37 2.84
CA LEU A 267 10.51 -12.68 3.88
C LEU A 267 9.25 -13.28 3.26
N LEU A 268 8.79 -14.38 3.83
CA LEU A 268 7.50 -14.99 3.55
C LEU A 268 6.49 -14.40 4.54
N THR A 269 5.47 -13.71 4.04
CA THR A 269 4.50 -12.99 4.88
C THR A 269 3.16 -13.71 4.84
N PHE A 270 2.56 -13.95 6.01
CA PHE A 270 1.31 -14.68 6.18
C PHE A 270 0.29 -13.83 6.93
N GLY A 271 -0.95 -13.81 6.43
CA GLY A 271 -2.10 -13.34 7.19
C GLY A 271 -2.68 -14.48 8.03
N CYS A 272 -3.23 -14.16 9.20
CA CYS A 272 -3.69 -15.14 10.16
C CYS A 272 -5.19 -15.00 10.46
N VAL A 273 -5.81 -16.11 10.88
CA VAL A 273 -7.25 -16.17 11.28
C VAL A 273 -7.53 -15.24 12.46
N ASN A 274 -6.60 -15.13 13.41
CA ASN A 274 -6.75 -14.25 14.58
C ASN A 274 -6.55 -12.75 14.28
N GLY A 275 -6.29 -12.39 13.01
CA GLY A 275 -6.05 -11.01 12.57
C GLY A 275 -4.59 -10.54 12.66
N ASP A 276 -3.66 -11.41 13.05
CA ASP A 276 -2.23 -11.08 13.02
C ASP A 276 -1.66 -11.19 11.59
N VAL A 277 -0.55 -10.51 11.37
CA VAL A 277 0.35 -10.72 10.23
C VAL A 277 1.69 -11.23 10.74
N ALA A 278 2.17 -12.34 10.19
CA ALA A 278 3.45 -12.93 10.55
C ALA A 278 4.38 -13.00 9.35
N ALA A 279 5.67 -12.84 9.58
CA ALA A 279 6.69 -13.03 8.55
C ALA A 279 7.77 -14.02 9.00
N TYR A 280 8.27 -14.77 8.04
CA TYR A 280 9.26 -15.82 8.21
C TYR A 280 10.42 -15.61 7.24
N HIS A 281 11.59 -16.01 7.62
CA HIS A 281 12.74 -16.11 6.72
C HIS A 281 13.26 -17.55 6.71
N LEU A 282 13.91 -17.92 5.62
CA LEU A 282 14.62 -19.17 5.50
C LEU A 282 15.98 -19.03 6.17
N ASP A 283 16.28 -19.88 7.17
CA ASP A 283 17.60 -19.93 7.79
C ASP A 283 18.59 -20.62 6.84
N ASP A 284 19.69 -19.95 6.55
CA ASP A 284 20.73 -20.47 5.65
C ASP A 284 21.53 -21.62 6.28
N ALA A 285 21.43 -21.85 7.60
CA ALA A 285 22.18 -22.88 8.31
C ALA A 285 21.59 -24.28 8.14
N ASP A 286 20.28 -24.43 8.28
CA ASP A 286 19.57 -25.71 8.24
C ASP A 286 18.40 -25.75 7.28
N GLY A 287 18.06 -24.62 6.67
CA GLY A 287 16.93 -24.47 5.76
C GLY A 287 15.57 -24.51 6.45
N SER A 288 15.49 -24.19 7.74
CA SER A 288 14.23 -24.05 8.48
C SER A 288 13.58 -22.70 8.23
N LEU A 289 12.25 -22.62 8.39
CA LEU A 289 11.51 -21.36 8.32
C LEU A 289 11.33 -20.79 9.74
N VAL A 290 12.05 -19.71 10.04
CA VAL A 290 12.07 -19.06 11.35
C VAL A 290 11.23 -17.77 11.31
N GLN A 291 10.39 -17.60 12.33
CA GLN A 291 9.55 -16.40 12.46
C GLN A 291 10.41 -15.16 12.75
N THR A 292 10.28 -14.16 11.88
CA THR A 292 10.97 -12.86 12.02
C THR A 292 10.16 -11.90 12.89
N PHE A 293 8.84 -11.80 12.60
CA PHE A 293 7.92 -11.01 13.42
C PHE A 293 6.49 -11.57 13.33
N ARG A 294 5.68 -11.20 14.34
CA ARG A 294 4.22 -11.35 14.31
C ARG A 294 3.62 -10.09 14.91
N VAL A 295 2.70 -9.46 14.19
CA VAL A 295 2.13 -8.16 14.55
C VAL A 295 0.62 -8.17 14.40
N ALA A 296 -0.06 -7.56 15.37
CA ALA A 296 -1.49 -7.30 15.34
C ALA A 296 -1.77 -5.90 14.80
N LEU A 297 -2.97 -5.70 14.28
CA LEU A 297 -3.48 -4.38 13.90
C LEU A 297 -3.53 -3.46 15.12
N LYS A 298 -3.03 -2.23 14.99
CA LYS A 298 -3.07 -1.19 16.02
C LYS A 298 -3.94 -0.03 15.56
N VAL A 299 -4.75 0.51 16.47
CA VAL A 299 -5.53 1.73 16.24
C VAL A 299 -5.13 2.72 17.31
N GLN A 300 -4.72 3.92 16.91
CA GLN A 300 -4.35 4.99 17.85
C GLN A 300 -5.55 5.37 18.69
N ASN A 301 -5.36 5.45 20.02
CA ASN A 301 -6.39 5.82 21.00
C ASN A 301 -7.66 4.93 21.00
N GLY A 302 -7.63 3.77 20.36
CA GLY A 302 -8.73 2.82 20.35
C GLY A 302 -8.62 1.77 21.45
N PRO A 303 -9.76 1.12 21.83
CA PRO A 303 -9.72 -0.06 22.68
C PRO A 303 -8.98 -1.19 21.97
N ASP A 304 -8.55 -2.19 22.72
CA ASP A 304 -7.87 -3.37 22.19
C ASP A 304 -8.64 -3.96 20.99
N VAL A 305 -8.02 -3.81 19.81
CA VAL A 305 -8.63 -4.12 18.51
C VAL A 305 -8.47 -5.59 18.17
N ALA A 306 -7.50 -6.28 18.78
CA ALA A 306 -7.12 -7.65 18.46
C ALA A 306 -8.29 -8.64 18.48
N ASN A 307 -9.25 -8.45 19.40
CA ASN A 307 -10.42 -9.31 19.52
C ASN A 307 -11.65 -8.86 18.68
N ARG A 308 -11.57 -7.72 17.99
CA ARG A 308 -12.68 -7.09 17.26
C ARG A 308 -12.53 -7.12 15.75
N VAL A 309 -11.35 -7.39 15.23
CA VAL A 309 -11.07 -7.60 13.80
C VAL A 309 -11.33 -9.03 13.39
N GLY A 310 -11.71 -9.23 12.11
CA GLY A 310 -11.79 -10.54 11.50
C GLY A 310 -10.41 -11.07 11.08
N ASN A 311 -10.42 -12.15 10.32
CA ASN A 311 -9.21 -12.73 9.74
C ASN A 311 -8.59 -11.80 8.69
N VAL A 312 -7.29 -11.91 8.51
CA VAL A 312 -6.61 -11.29 7.37
C VAL A 312 -7.05 -12.02 6.10
N SER A 313 -7.69 -11.31 5.19
CA SER A 313 -8.26 -11.87 3.95
C SER A 313 -7.36 -11.70 2.73
N GLY A 314 -6.36 -10.86 2.81
CA GLY A 314 -5.38 -10.64 1.74
C GLY A 314 -4.18 -9.83 2.21
N ILE A 315 -3.04 -10.14 1.63
CA ILE A 315 -1.78 -9.40 1.79
C ILE A 315 -1.25 -9.11 0.39
N GLN A 316 -0.65 -7.93 0.22
CA GLN A 316 0.04 -7.57 -1.01
C GLN A 316 1.32 -6.82 -0.70
N VAL A 317 2.45 -7.39 -1.10
CA VAL A 317 3.77 -6.80 -0.89
C VAL A 317 4.18 -5.95 -2.10
N LEU A 318 4.71 -4.78 -1.84
CA LEU A 318 5.26 -3.92 -2.87
C LEU A 318 6.66 -4.39 -3.29
N THR A 319 6.83 -4.76 -4.54
CA THR A 319 8.04 -5.39 -5.08
C THR A 319 9.30 -4.56 -4.84
N ASN A 320 9.26 -3.25 -5.10
CA ASN A 320 10.46 -2.39 -5.07
C ASN A 320 10.81 -1.86 -3.66
N GLY A 321 9.84 -1.79 -2.75
CA GLY A 321 10.02 -1.19 -1.42
C GLY A 321 9.94 -2.18 -0.28
N GLY A 322 9.29 -3.32 -0.51
CA GLY A 322 9.03 -4.34 0.51
C GLY A 322 7.97 -3.94 1.54
N ALA A 323 7.39 -2.74 1.45
CA ALA A 323 6.21 -2.39 2.23
C ALA A 323 5.05 -3.31 1.84
N PHE A 324 4.16 -3.60 2.77
CA PHE A 324 3.01 -4.42 2.46
C PHE A 324 1.72 -3.80 2.97
N VAL A 325 0.63 -4.16 2.33
CA VAL A 325 -0.72 -3.87 2.75
C VAL A 325 -1.41 -5.15 3.16
N ALA A 326 -2.19 -5.09 4.24
CA ALA A 326 -3.03 -6.20 4.68
C ALA A 326 -4.48 -5.75 4.78
N VAL A 327 -5.39 -6.66 4.46
CA VAL A 327 -6.84 -6.46 4.45
C VAL A 327 -7.47 -7.41 5.45
N TRP A 328 -8.33 -6.88 6.30
CA TRP A 328 -9.11 -7.66 7.26
C TRP A 328 -10.57 -7.73 6.84
N SER A 329 -11.12 -8.93 6.91
CA SER A 329 -12.58 -9.14 6.78
C SER A 329 -13.31 -8.65 8.03
N ALA A 330 -14.62 -8.42 7.92
CA ALA A 330 -15.44 -8.25 9.11
C ALA A 330 -15.43 -9.55 9.95
N LYS A 331 -15.41 -9.42 11.27
CA LYS A 331 -15.50 -10.59 12.16
C LYS A 331 -16.86 -11.28 11.96
N ALA A 332 -16.84 -12.60 11.73
CA ALA A 332 -18.07 -13.37 11.63
C ALA A 332 -18.80 -13.36 12.99
N SER A 333 -20.10 -12.99 12.98
CA SER A 333 -20.94 -13.08 14.17
C SER A 333 -21.14 -14.55 14.53
N THR A 334 -20.65 -14.97 15.70
CA THR A 334 -21.01 -16.26 16.27
C THR A 334 -22.47 -16.20 16.71
N SER A 335 -23.29 -17.12 16.21
CA SER A 335 -24.76 -17.16 16.36
C SER A 335 -25.29 -17.38 17.79
N ASN A 336 -24.46 -17.37 18.82
CA ASN A 336 -24.80 -17.72 20.20
C ASN A 336 -24.42 -16.65 21.24
N GLY A 337 -24.51 -15.36 20.93
CA GLY A 337 -24.27 -14.35 21.96
C GLY A 337 -24.88 -13.01 21.57
N SER A 338 -25.57 -12.39 22.51
CA SER A 338 -26.17 -11.06 22.45
C SER A 338 -25.11 -9.93 22.40
N GLU A 339 -23.99 -10.14 21.76
CA GLU A 339 -23.02 -9.06 21.49
C GLU A 339 -23.62 -8.13 20.44
N SER A 340 -23.89 -6.91 20.84
CA SER A 340 -24.47 -5.88 20.00
C SER A 340 -23.58 -5.68 18.74
N ARG A 341 -24.19 -5.55 17.56
CA ARG A 341 -23.54 -5.19 16.28
C ARG A 341 -22.59 -3.98 16.40
N ALA A 342 -22.76 -3.17 17.43
CA ALA A 342 -21.94 -1.99 17.74
C ALA A 342 -20.49 -2.31 18.18
N SER A 343 -20.17 -3.57 18.51
CA SER A 343 -18.82 -3.95 18.98
C SER A 343 -17.89 -4.47 17.88
N GLN A 344 -18.41 -4.72 16.67
CA GLN A 344 -17.59 -5.25 15.55
C GLN A 344 -16.97 -4.12 14.75
N LEU A 345 -15.67 -4.26 14.44
CA LEU A 345 -15.00 -3.32 13.56
C LEU A 345 -15.37 -3.58 12.09
N PRO A 346 -15.48 -2.52 11.27
CA PRO A 346 -15.70 -2.67 9.85
C PRO A 346 -14.48 -3.35 9.19
N PRO A 347 -14.65 -3.89 7.97
CA PRO A 347 -13.53 -4.35 7.16
C PRO A 347 -12.46 -3.28 7.05
N THR A 348 -11.20 -3.65 7.28
CA THR A 348 -10.12 -2.71 7.53
C THR A 348 -8.96 -2.95 6.60
N LEU A 349 -8.22 -1.90 6.32
CA LEU A 349 -7.00 -1.89 5.51
C LEU A 349 -5.90 -1.21 6.32
N ALA A 350 -4.70 -1.77 6.33
CA ALA A 350 -3.53 -1.12 6.93
C ALA A 350 -2.27 -1.35 6.11
N VAL A 351 -1.36 -0.39 6.15
CA VAL A 351 -0.07 -0.40 5.47
C VAL A 351 1.05 -0.54 6.48
N PHE A 352 2.03 -1.38 6.16
CA PHE A 352 3.16 -1.71 7.02
C PHE A 352 4.49 -1.49 6.31
N THR A 353 5.52 -1.25 7.12
CA THR A 353 6.91 -1.37 6.66
C THR A 353 7.26 -2.84 6.38
N PRO A 354 8.37 -3.13 5.69
CA PRO A 354 8.83 -4.50 5.45
C PRO A 354 8.98 -5.38 6.71
N PHE A 355 9.17 -4.76 7.86
CA PHE A 355 9.42 -5.43 9.14
C PHE A 355 8.26 -5.32 10.14
N GLY A 356 7.05 -5.08 9.64
CA GLY A 356 5.83 -5.17 10.44
C GLY A 356 5.46 -3.91 11.24
N THR A 357 6.15 -2.78 11.06
CA THR A 357 5.71 -1.52 11.66
C THR A 357 4.54 -0.95 10.87
N GLN A 358 3.38 -0.80 11.50
CA GLN A 358 2.20 -0.18 10.90
C GLN A 358 2.47 1.31 10.63
N THR A 359 2.16 1.76 9.42
CA THR A 359 2.36 3.16 9.00
C THR A 359 1.06 3.92 8.85
N TRP A 360 -0.02 3.20 8.56
CA TRP A 360 -1.35 3.77 8.38
C TRP A 360 -2.43 2.69 8.53
N CYS A 361 -3.64 3.12 8.91
CA CYS A 361 -4.83 2.29 9.03
C CYS A 361 -6.07 3.05 8.57
N SER A 362 -6.96 2.40 7.82
CA SER A 362 -8.20 3.01 7.30
C SER A 362 -9.19 3.38 8.41
N LEU A 363 -9.10 2.78 9.59
CA LEU A 363 -9.95 3.11 10.74
C LEU A 363 -9.66 4.50 11.30
N GLU A 364 -8.44 5.01 11.13
CA GLU A 364 -8.06 6.36 11.58
C GLU A 364 -8.79 7.45 10.79
N SER A 365 -9.17 7.16 9.55
CA SER A 365 -9.91 8.09 8.67
C SER A 365 -11.42 8.12 8.95
N ILE A 366 -11.97 7.14 9.69
CA ILE A 366 -13.42 7.01 9.96
C ILE A 366 -13.83 7.80 11.21
N ILE A 367 -12.89 8.20 12.06
CA ILE A 367 -13.15 8.91 13.30
C ILE A 367 -13.74 10.32 13.07
N ASP A 368 -13.64 10.86 11.87
CA ASP A 368 -14.11 12.19 11.48
C ASP A 368 -15.60 12.29 11.06
N GLY A 369 -16.44 11.37 11.50
CA GLY A 369 -17.83 11.73 11.81
C GLY A 369 -18.93 11.52 10.77
N ASP A 370 -18.72 10.98 9.61
CA ASP A 370 -19.83 10.57 8.72
C ASP A 370 -20.06 9.06 8.79
N GLY A 371 -21.21 8.66 9.32
CA GLY A 371 -21.67 7.27 9.41
C GLY A 371 -21.88 6.63 8.02
N ALA A 372 -20.83 6.57 7.22
CA ALA A 372 -20.84 5.92 5.92
C ALA A 372 -21.07 4.40 6.09
N PRO A 373 -21.86 3.74 5.23
CA PRO A 373 -22.06 2.30 5.28
C PRO A 373 -20.71 1.60 5.20
N SER A 374 -20.50 0.60 6.05
CA SER A 374 -19.26 -0.19 6.12
C SER A 374 -19.04 -0.92 4.79
N VAL A 375 -18.21 -0.35 3.93
CA VAL A 375 -17.84 -0.94 2.65
C VAL A 375 -16.73 -1.94 2.88
N SER A 376 -16.87 -3.18 2.38
CA SER A 376 -15.83 -4.19 2.50
C SER A 376 -14.80 -4.06 1.39
N TYR A 377 -13.52 -4.18 1.77
CA TYR A 377 -12.42 -4.35 0.83
C TYR A 377 -12.35 -5.84 0.43
N THR A 378 -12.36 -6.10 -0.85
CA THR A 378 -12.41 -7.45 -1.42
C THR A 378 -11.08 -7.88 -2.03
N SER A 379 -10.33 -6.93 -2.53
CA SER A 379 -9.02 -7.15 -3.16
C SER A 379 -8.21 -5.86 -3.11
N VAL A 380 -6.90 -6.00 -3.15
CA VAL A 380 -5.97 -4.87 -3.13
C VAL A 380 -4.77 -5.19 -4.01
N ASP A 381 -4.23 -4.20 -4.71
CA ASP A 381 -2.94 -4.31 -5.40
C ASP A 381 -2.23 -2.95 -5.46
N TRP A 382 -0.90 -2.99 -5.50
CA TRP A 382 -0.07 -1.81 -5.65
C TRP A 382 0.01 -1.36 -7.11
N GLY A 383 -0.13 -0.06 -7.35
CA GLY A 383 0.19 0.55 -8.62
C GLY A 383 1.70 0.74 -8.83
N PRO A 384 2.11 1.40 -9.94
CA PRO A 384 3.52 1.64 -10.26
C PRO A 384 4.25 2.32 -9.12
N GLU A 385 5.46 1.85 -8.81
CA GLU A 385 6.34 2.40 -7.76
C GLU A 385 5.71 2.55 -6.37
N GLY A 386 4.47 2.07 -6.17
CA GLY A 386 3.72 2.19 -4.93
C GLY A 386 3.12 3.57 -4.68
N TYR A 387 2.99 4.43 -5.69
CA TYR A 387 2.35 5.74 -5.56
C TYR A 387 0.83 5.68 -5.52
N HIS A 388 0.25 4.55 -5.85
CA HIS A 388 -1.19 4.31 -5.80
C HIS A 388 -1.48 2.93 -5.24
N LEU A 389 -2.49 2.85 -4.39
CA LEU A 389 -3.04 1.59 -3.92
C LEU A 389 -4.42 1.42 -4.54
N TRP A 390 -4.61 0.36 -5.31
CA TRP A 390 -5.85 0.01 -5.98
C TRP A 390 -6.68 -0.86 -5.06
N LEU A 391 -7.92 -0.46 -4.81
CA LEU A 391 -8.81 -1.04 -3.81
C LEU A 391 -10.08 -1.58 -4.49
N GLY A 392 -10.24 -2.87 -4.49
CA GLY A 392 -11.49 -3.54 -4.82
C GLY A 392 -12.43 -3.47 -3.63
N ARG A 393 -13.64 -3.01 -3.87
CA ARG A 393 -14.65 -2.78 -2.84
C ARG A 393 -15.96 -3.45 -3.20
N SER A 394 -16.81 -3.65 -2.20
CA SER A 394 -18.17 -4.14 -2.43
C SER A 394 -19.06 -3.16 -3.21
N ASP A 395 -18.69 -1.87 -3.27
CA ASP A 395 -19.39 -0.81 -4.00
C ASP A 395 -18.68 -0.34 -5.27
N GLY A 396 -17.57 -0.97 -5.67
CA GLY A 396 -16.83 -0.63 -6.89
C GLY A 396 -15.33 -0.61 -6.73
N LEU A 397 -14.66 0.25 -7.49
CA LEU A 397 -13.21 0.44 -7.50
C LEU A 397 -12.87 1.76 -6.81
N ALA A 398 -11.82 1.76 -6.00
CA ALA A 398 -11.21 2.99 -5.49
C ALA A 398 -9.70 2.97 -5.66
N ILE A 399 -9.10 4.15 -5.73
CA ILE A 399 -7.65 4.34 -5.78
C ILE A 399 -7.26 5.29 -4.67
N LEU A 400 -6.31 4.87 -3.84
CA LEU A 400 -5.74 5.64 -2.75
C LEU A 400 -4.35 6.13 -3.16
N PRO A 401 -4.14 7.45 -3.31
CA PRO A 401 -2.82 7.99 -3.63
C PRO A 401 -1.89 7.87 -2.42
N MET A 402 -0.67 7.41 -2.68
CA MET A 402 0.34 7.13 -1.67
C MET A 402 1.59 7.97 -1.90
N ALA A 403 2.23 8.45 -0.84
CA ALA A 403 3.56 9.03 -0.92
C ALA A 403 4.62 8.04 -0.45
N ARG A 404 5.70 7.97 -1.20
CA ARG A 404 6.92 7.29 -0.77
C ARG A 404 7.87 8.31 -0.18
N SER A 405 8.19 8.19 1.10
CA SER A 405 9.19 9.03 1.74
C SER A 405 10.39 8.19 2.19
N ALA A 406 11.54 8.45 1.60
CA ALA A 406 12.80 7.86 2.04
C ALA A 406 13.20 8.31 3.46
N ALA A 407 12.70 9.46 3.87
CA ALA A 407 12.97 10.05 5.18
C ALA A 407 12.14 9.44 6.32
N LEU A 408 11.01 8.79 5.99
CA LEU A 408 10.13 8.13 6.97
C LEU A 408 10.68 6.79 7.48
N CYS A 409 11.88 6.40 7.12
CA CYS A 409 12.56 5.26 7.73
C CYS A 409 13.03 5.55 9.17
N ASN A 410 12.95 6.82 9.63
CA ASN A 410 13.24 7.18 11.01
C ASN A 410 11.94 7.20 11.82
N PRO A 411 11.80 6.39 12.89
CA PRO A 411 10.58 6.32 13.71
C PRO A 411 10.17 7.67 14.31
N ILE A 412 11.09 8.61 14.51
CA ILE A 412 10.80 9.96 14.99
C ILE A 412 9.95 10.75 13.97
N MET A 413 10.20 10.56 12.67
CA MET A 413 9.42 11.22 11.62
C MET A 413 7.99 10.68 11.48
N VAL A 414 7.74 9.44 11.88
CA VAL A 414 6.37 8.88 11.88
C VAL A 414 5.47 9.62 12.87
N CYS A 415 6.01 9.97 14.03
CA CYS A 415 5.28 10.76 15.04
C CYS A 415 5.00 12.19 14.55
N LEU A 416 5.90 12.81 13.78
CA LEU A 416 5.69 14.13 13.17
C LEU A 416 4.58 14.11 12.09
N TYR A 417 4.48 13.05 11.29
CA TYR A 417 3.51 12.98 10.18
C TYR A 417 2.07 12.73 10.63
N ALA A 418 1.86 11.99 11.71
CA ALA A 418 0.52 11.80 12.27
C ALA A 418 -0.09 13.11 12.79
N MET A 419 0.73 14.18 12.91
CA MET A 419 0.33 15.46 13.52
C MET A 419 0.90 16.66 12.75
N LEU A 420 1.08 16.53 11.41
CA LEU A 420 1.58 17.62 10.58
C LEU A 420 0.57 18.77 10.57
N ALA A 421 0.94 19.89 11.14
CA ALA A 421 0.09 21.07 11.21
C ALA A 421 0.46 22.14 10.18
N TYR A 422 1.76 22.25 9.84
CA TYR A 422 2.25 23.34 9.01
C TYR A 422 3.31 22.86 8.01
N ALA A 423 3.32 23.46 6.81
CA ALA A 423 4.34 23.26 5.82
C ALA A 423 4.65 24.58 5.09
N ALA A 424 5.92 24.77 4.73
CA ALA A 424 6.36 25.90 3.92
C ALA A 424 7.48 25.49 2.96
N VAL A 425 7.52 26.14 1.81
CA VAL A 425 8.58 25.97 0.81
C VAL A 425 9.33 27.29 0.65
N ASP A 426 10.63 27.23 0.45
CA ASP A 426 11.43 28.38 0.11
C ASP A 426 10.90 29.02 -1.19
N GLN A 427 10.42 30.26 -1.09
CA GLN A 427 9.76 30.97 -2.20
C GLN A 427 10.76 31.39 -3.30
N ASP A 428 12.03 31.60 -2.94
CA ASP A 428 13.04 32.11 -3.88
C ASP A 428 13.70 30.99 -4.69
N SER A 429 14.03 29.88 -4.03
CA SER A 429 14.81 28.80 -4.67
C SER A 429 14.04 27.50 -4.88
N VAL A 430 12.90 27.31 -4.20
CA VAL A 430 12.11 26.06 -4.16
C VAL A 430 12.96 24.83 -3.78
N LYS A 431 14.11 25.05 -3.11
CA LYS A 431 15.06 23.99 -2.76
C LYS A 431 14.89 23.47 -1.34
N THR A 432 14.11 24.13 -0.52
CA THR A 432 13.91 23.75 0.87
C THR A 432 12.44 23.63 1.20
N LEU A 433 12.05 22.48 1.71
CA LEU A 433 10.73 22.21 2.28
C LEU A 433 10.88 22.14 3.81
N VAL A 434 10.06 22.88 4.53
CA VAL A 434 9.95 22.82 5.98
C VAL A 434 8.60 22.26 6.36
N VAL A 435 8.57 21.41 7.37
CA VAL A 435 7.35 20.84 7.94
C VAL A 435 7.40 20.95 9.45
N ALA A 436 6.26 21.18 10.10
CA ALA A 436 6.14 21.17 11.54
C ALA A 436 4.87 20.43 11.97
N GLY A 437 5.01 19.64 13.02
CA GLY A 437 3.92 19.01 13.73
C GLY A 437 3.45 19.86 14.92
N LEU A 438 2.66 19.24 15.83
CA LEU A 438 2.32 19.85 17.10
C LEU A 438 3.56 20.10 17.97
N ARG A 439 4.60 19.31 17.82
CA ARG A 439 5.91 19.48 18.46
C ARG A 439 7.01 19.31 17.43
N GLY A 440 8.01 20.18 17.54
CA GLY A 440 9.16 20.16 16.66
C GLY A 440 8.89 20.55 15.21
N LEU A 441 9.94 20.64 14.46
CA LEU A 441 9.94 20.88 13.02
C LEU A 441 11.07 20.13 12.34
N ALA A 442 10.97 19.97 11.03
CA ALA A 442 12.00 19.36 10.19
C ALA A 442 12.11 20.10 8.87
N HIS A 443 13.27 20.05 8.22
CA HIS A 443 13.42 20.59 6.89
C HIS A 443 14.13 19.62 5.94
N CYS A 444 13.76 19.67 4.67
CA CYS A 444 14.30 18.85 3.61
C CYS A 444 14.91 19.70 2.51
N THR A 445 16.06 19.32 2.03
CA THR A 445 16.70 19.95 0.86
C THR A 445 16.35 19.18 -0.41
N LEU A 446 15.73 19.85 -1.38
CA LEU A 446 15.34 19.32 -2.67
C LEU A 446 16.42 19.62 -3.74
N PRO A 447 16.66 18.74 -4.73
CA PRO A 447 16.06 17.43 -4.96
C PRO A 447 16.73 16.30 -4.17
N ALA A 448 17.76 16.59 -3.36
CA ALA A 448 18.55 15.56 -2.66
C ALA A 448 17.74 14.73 -1.63
N GLY A 449 16.56 15.18 -1.22
CA GLY A 449 15.69 14.48 -0.31
C GLY A 449 16.27 14.28 1.09
N ARG A 450 17.27 15.09 1.48
CA ARG A 450 17.94 14.97 2.79
C ARG A 450 17.18 15.77 3.83
N TRP A 451 16.63 15.07 4.82
CA TRP A 451 15.97 15.67 5.96
C TRP A 451 16.97 16.00 7.07
N LYS A 452 16.77 17.15 7.70
CA LYS A 452 17.39 17.51 8.97
C LYS A 452 16.29 17.62 10.01
N ILE A 453 16.51 17.00 11.16
CA ILE A 453 15.64 16.96 12.32
C ILE A 453 16.43 17.44 13.53
N PHE A 454 15.76 17.67 14.66
CA PHE A 454 16.44 17.95 15.91
C PHE A 454 17.38 16.79 16.29
N GLY A 455 18.59 17.14 16.72
CA GLY A 455 19.55 16.16 17.23
C GLY A 455 19.30 15.75 18.67
N ASN A 456 18.42 16.46 19.38
CA ASN A 456 18.06 16.23 20.77
C ASN A 456 16.54 16.22 20.91
N GLU A 457 16.01 15.14 21.44
CA GLU A 457 14.57 14.92 21.65
C GLU A 457 13.96 15.92 22.63
N SER A 458 14.70 16.35 23.65
CA SER A 458 14.21 17.36 24.60
C SER A 458 14.00 18.72 23.94
N HIS A 459 14.88 19.11 23.00
CA HIS A 459 14.75 20.35 22.25
C HIS A 459 13.58 20.31 21.25
N GLU A 460 13.30 19.13 20.68
CA GLU A 460 12.13 18.92 19.83
C GLU A 460 10.84 18.97 20.66
N ALA A 461 10.82 18.30 21.79
CA ALA A 461 9.65 18.22 22.67
C ALA A 461 9.29 19.58 23.30
N SER A 462 10.26 20.47 23.51
CA SER A 462 10.02 21.81 24.05
C SER A 462 9.41 22.79 23.06
N LEU A 463 9.48 22.50 21.73
CA LEU A 463 9.00 23.39 20.69
C LEU A 463 7.59 22.99 20.24
N MET A 464 6.57 23.74 20.65
CA MET A 464 5.19 23.60 20.16
C MET A 464 4.92 24.66 19.09
N VAL A 465 4.77 24.23 17.83
CA VAL A 465 4.47 25.17 16.73
C VAL A 465 3.00 25.56 16.78
N THR A 466 2.73 26.86 16.87
CA THR A 466 1.39 27.42 17.09
C THR A 466 0.88 28.23 15.91
N GLY A 467 1.74 28.98 15.23
CA GLY A 467 1.33 29.95 14.22
C GLY A 467 1.86 29.68 12.81
N GLY A 468 2.64 28.61 12.60
CA GLY A 468 3.16 28.25 11.29
C GLY A 468 4.67 28.22 11.17
N VAL A 469 5.12 27.94 9.94
CA VAL A 469 6.54 27.89 9.56
C VAL A 469 6.77 28.67 8.27
N MET A 470 7.97 29.17 8.08
CA MET A 470 8.41 29.85 6.86
C MET A 470 9.88 29.53 6.54
N VAL A 471 10.27 29.81 5.32
CA VAL A 471 11.69 29.84 4.91
C VAL A 471 12.02 31.25 4.41
N TRP A 472 13.09 31.81 4.92
CA TRP A 472 13.54 33.16 4.57
C TRP A 472 15.07 33.21 4.55
N ARG A 473 15.66 33.60 3.41
CA ARG A 473 17.11 33.79 3.20
C ARG A 473 17.99 32.75 3.90
N GLY A 474 17.71 31.45 3.70
CA GLY A 474 18.49 30.36 4.29
C GLY A 474 18.24 30.13 5.79
N THR A 475 17.11 30.61 6.31
CA THR A 475 16.71 30.46 7.71
C THR A 475 15.26 29.92 7.77
N VAL A 476 14.99 28.99 8.67
CA VAL A 476 13.64 28.52 8.99
C VAL A 476 13.10 29.37 10.12
N GLY A 477 11.97 30.03 9.90
CA GLY A 477 11.23 30.76 10.92
C GLY A 477 9.99 30.00 11.36
N THR A 478 9.66 30.07 12.65
CA THR A 478 8.45 29.47 13.23
C THR A 478 7.87 30.31 14.35
N ALA A 479 6.55 30.39 14.42
CA ALA A 479 5.84 30.89 15.58
C ALA A 479 5.48 29.72 16.50
N CYS A 480 5.94 29.76 17.74
CA CYS A 480 5.87 28.60 18.63
C CYS A 480 5.69 29.03 20.10
N TYR A 481 5.17 28.09 20.89
CA TYR A 481 5.21 28.12 22.32
C TYR A 481 6.40 27.27 22.81
N ASP A 482 7.28 27.89 23.58
CA ASP A 482 8.39 27.20 24.22
C ASP A 482 7.93 26.64 25.58
N VAL A 483 7.92 25.33 25.71
CA VAL A 483 7.44 24.65 26.91
C VAL A 483 8.36 24.91 28.10
N ASP A 484 9.68 24.99 27.87
CA ASP A 484 10.67 25.17 28.95
C ASP A 484 10.61 26.56 29.57
N SER A 485 10.50 27.60 28.75
CA SER A 485 10.38 28.99 29.23
C SER A 485 8.94 29.45 29.47
N SER A 486 7.95 28.63 29.03
CA SER A 486 6.52 28.97 29.08
C SER A 486 6.18 30.27 28.36
N ARG A 487 6.81 30.53 27.21
CA ARG A 487 6.63 31.75 26.42
C ARG A 487 6.28 31.48 24.97
N GLU A 488 5.47 32.36 24.40
CA GLU A 488 5.25 32.42 22.96
C GLU A 488 6.42 33.15 22.29
N GLN A 489 6.94 32.57 21.19
CA GLN A 489 8.16 33.07 20.55
C GLN A 489 8.07 32.95 19.03
N LEU A 490 8.77 33.87 18.33
CA LEU A 490 9.24 33.66 16.98
C LEU A 490 10.65 33.09 17.07
N ARG A 491 10.89 31.91 16.52
CA ARG A 491 12.22 31.27 16.49
C ARG A 491 12.70 31.13 15.07
N PHE A 492 14.02 31.29 14.91
CA PHE A 492 14.68 31.22 13.60
C PHE A 492 15.90 30.31 13.69
N TYR A 493 15.92 29.30 12.79
CA TYR A 493 16.97 28.29 12.73
C TYR A 493 17.74 28.43 11.42
N PRO A 494 19.07 28.68 11.44
CA PRO A 494 19.88 28.75 10.22
C PRO A 494 19.96 27.39 9.52
N LEU A 495 19.64 27.32 8.22
CA LEU A 495 19.71 26.08 7.42
C LEU A 495 21.14 25.53 7.30
N SER A 496 22.15 26.39 7.45
CA SER A 496 23.57 26.02 7.42
C SER A 496 24.01 25.22 8.66
N LYS A 497 23.30 25.33 9.77
CA LYS A 497 23.61 24.67 11.05
C LYS A 497 22.77 23.41 11.25
N LYS A 498 23.06 22.68 12.34
CA LYS A 498 22.18 21.63 12.83
C LYS A 498 20.91 22.26 13.36
N LEU A 499 19.80 21.55 13.27
CA LEU A 499 18.54 21.95 13.86
C LEU A 499 18.63 21.70 15.38
N ASP A 500 18.89 22.77 16.12
CA ASP A 500 19.12 22.74 17.56
C ASP A 500 18.82 24.12 18.16
N ASN A 501 18.19 24.15 19.34
CA ASN A 501 17.83 25.38 20.04
C ASN A 501 19.05 26.26 20.39
N HIS A 502 20.24 25.66 20.49
CA HIS A 502 21.48 26.39 20.72
C HIS A 502 21.85 27.35 19.57
N TYR A 503 21.44 27.03 18.35
CA TYR A 503 21.70 27.86 17.16
C TYR A 503 20.48 28.72 16.77
N ALA A 504 19.39 28.62 17.51
CA ALA A 504 18.20 29.42 17.25
C ALA A 504 18.35 30.83 17.76
N SER A 505 17.91 31.82 16.98
CA SER A 505 17.58 33.13 17.49
C SER A 505 16.06 33.21 17.76
N PHE A 506 15.68 33.94 18.80
CA PHE A 506 14.28 34.03 19.17
C PHE A 506 13.87 35.45 19.58
N HIS A 507 12.59 35.72 19.41
CA HIS A 507 11.95 36.93 19.84
C HIS A 507 10.70 36.57 20.66
N ASP A 508 10.63 37.00 21.91
CA ASP A 508 9.49 36.73 22.77
C ASP A 508 8.26 37.53 22.30
N LEU A 509 7.13 36.87 22.25
CA LEU A 509 5.85 37.42 21.87
C LEU A 509 4.98 37.62 23.09
N GLY A 510 4.19 38.72 23.08
CA GLY A 510 3.24 38.96 24.16
C GLY A 510 1.97 38.13 24.10
N CYS A 511 1.74 37.45 22.97
CA CYS A 511 0.51 36.75 22.68
C CYS A 511 0.77 35.61 21.68
N ARG A 512 -0.10 34.60 21.72
CA ARG A 512 -0.02 33.44 20.82
C ARG A 512 -0.35 33.82 19.38
N VAL A 513 0.58 33.53 18.47
CA VAL A 513 0.35 33.66 17.04
C VAL A 513 -0.40 32.42 16.56
N ILE A 514 -1.47 32.62 15.81
CA ILE A 514 -2.30 31.57 15.18
C ILE A 514 -2.04 31.42 13.68
N MET A 515 -1.50 32.45 13.04
CA MET A 515 -1.14 32.42 11.63
C MET A 515 0.01 33.37 11.35
N MET A 516 0.95 32.93 10.50
CA MET A 516 2.02 33.78 9.99
C MET A 516 2.17 33.64 8.49
N SER A 517 2.57 34.71 7.83
CA SER A 517 2.87 34.77 6.40
C SER A 517 4.07 35.66 6.18
N SER A 518 4.96 35.25 5.26
CA SER A 518 6.14 36.04 4.90
C SER A 518 6.17 36.33 3.42
N ARG A 519 6.66 37.51 3.07
CA ARG A 519 6.95 37.91 1.68
C ARG A 519 8.16 38.82 1.65
N SER A 520 9.19 38.43 0.89
CA SER A 520 10.49 39.12 0.90
C SER A 520 11.02 39.27 2.34
N ASP A 521 11.28 40.47 2.81
CA ASP A 521 11.80 40.77 4.14
C ASP A 521 10.70 41.18 5.15
N ALA A 522 9.43 41.02 4.80
CA ALA A 522 8.29 41.27 5.67
C ALA A 522 7.68 39.99 6.20
N LEU A 523 7.47 39.92 7.52
CA LEU A 523 6.73 38.87 8.20
C LEU A 523 5.48 39.48 8.81
N VAL A 524 4.33 38.94 8.51
CA VAL A 524 3.05 39.33 9.12
C VAL A 524 2.56 38.19 9.99
N THR A 525 2.15 38.53 11.21
CA THR A 525 1.55 37.56 12.15
C THR A 525 0.15 38.02 12.54
N PHE A 526 -0.73 37.06 12.75
CA PHE A 526 -2.07 37.24 13.31
C PHE A 526 -2.15 36.46 14.61
N ASP A 527 -2.49 37.15 15.71
CA ASP A 527 -2.52 36.56 17.05
C ASP A 527 -3.94 36.23 17.53
N ILE A 528 -4.02 35.55 18.68
CA ILE A 528 -5.30 35.11 19.26
C ILE A 528 -6.17 36.28 19.74
N ASP A 529 -5.57 37.47 20.03
CA ASP A 529 -6.28 38.68 20.40
C ASP A 529 -6.83 39.45 19.20
N GLY A 530 -6.66 38.91 17.97
CA GLY A 530 -7.11 39.54 16.72
C GLY A 530 -6.20 40.65 16.21
N ARG A 531 -4.96 40.75 16.71
CA ARG A 531 -4.00 41.77 16.27
C ARG A 531 -3.20 41.29 15.11
N ILE A 532 -2.92 42.21 14.18
CA ILE A 532 -2.02 41.97 13.04
C ILE A 532 -0.74 42.73 13.35
N MET A 533 0.39 42.00 13.41
CA MET A 533 1.72 42.58 13.60
C MET A 533 2.54 42.35 12.34
N MET A 534 3.31 43.37 11.97
CA MET A 534 4.25 43.28 10.86
C MET A 534 5.68 43.50 11.37
N TYR A 535 6.54 42.54 11.02
CA TYR A 535 7.96 42.56 11.36
C TYR A 535 8.77 42.71 10.07
N HIS A 536 9.81 43.54 10.11
CA HIS A 536 10.82 43.59 9.09
C HIS A 536 11.99 42.70 9.48
N LEU A 537 12.38 41.80 8.62
CA LEU A 537 13.47 40.83 8.85
C LEU A 537 14.75 41.32 8.20
N TRP A 538 15.86 41.28 8.91
CA TRP A 538 17.20 41.55 8.35
C TRP A 538 18.24 40.63 8.99
N LEU A 539 19.32 40.35 8.24
CA LEU A 539 20.49 39.63 8.73
C LEU A 539 21.51 40.66 9.23
N LYS A 540 22.13 40.37 10.38
CA LYS A 540 23.18 41.23 10.94
C LYS A 540 24.46 41.09 10.11
N GLY A 541 24.69 41.92 9.18
CA GLY A 541 25.76 41.94 8.16
C GLY A 541 25.35 42.78 6.96
N ASP A 542 24.05 43.04 6.79
CA ASP A 542 23.56 43.97 5.76
C ASP A 542 23.80 45.44 6.11
N SER A 543 24.20 45.73 7.35
CA SER A 543 24.56 47.10 7.83
C SER A 543 26.08 47.23 7.93
N GLY A 544 26.79 47.31 6.84
CA GLY A 544 28.13 47.77 6.57
C GLY A 544 29.20 47.97 7.68
N GLU A 545 29.17 47.24 8.80
CA GLU A 545 30.19 47.25 9.83
C GLU A 545 30.81 45.84 10.01
N ASP A 546 32.09 45.76 9.66
CA ASP A 546 32.96 44.61 9.85
C ASP A 546 33.04 44.18 11.31
N SER A 547 32.55 42.97 11.65
CA SER A 547 33.14 42.17 12.70
C SER A 547 32.75 40.68 12.58
N HIS A 548 33.77 39.84 12.54
CA HIS A 548 33.75 38.38 12.57
C HIS A 548 33.10 37.87 13.88
N LYS A 549 31.79 37.80 13.92
CA LYS A 549 31.03 36.92 14.80
C LYS A 549 29.71 36.57 14.13
N VAL A 550 29.46 35.27 14.01
CA VAL A 550 28.12 34.73 13.60
C VAL A 550 27.10 35.37 14.53
N SER A 551 26.33 36.30 14.00
CA SER A 551 25.54 37.18 14.79
C SER A 551 24.06 36.92 14.55
N ASP A 552 23.36 37.00 15.66
CA ASP A 552 21.93 36.88 15.83
C ASP A 552 21.13 37.71 14.81
N SER A 553 20.09 37.12 14.25
CA SER A 553 19.07 37.87 13.53
C SER A 553 18.36 38.78 14.52
N THR A 554 18.42 40.08 14.31
CA THR A 554 17.71 41.07 15.14
C THR A 554 16.44 41.51 14.44
N PHE A 555 15.36 41.64 15.20
CA PHE A 555 14.05 42.05 14.70
C PHE A 555 13.76 43.48 15.16
N SER A 556 13.12 44.24 14.28
CA SER A 556 12.55 45.53 14.67
C SER A 556 11.06 45.54 14.35
N THR A 557 10.25 45.92 15.30
CA THR A 557 8.82 46.12 15.15
C THR A 557 8.54 47.55 14.75
N HIS A 558 7.91 47.75 13.59
CA HIS A 558 7.25 49.02 13.27
C HIS A 558 5.76 48.75 13.18
N LEU A 559 5.02 49.28 14.16
CA LEU A 559 3.58 49.42 14.11
C LEU A 559 3.21 50.47 13.06
N LYS A 560 2.45 50.09 12.05
CA LYS A 560 1.62 50.99 11.27
C LYS A 560 0.18 50.58 11.42
#